data_464d59b9a142e5e7d29621bd2230f87e
#
_entry.id   464d59b9a142e5e7d29621bd2230f87e
#
_cell.length_a   1.000
_cell.length_b   1.000
_cell.length_c   1.000
_cell.angle_alpha   90.00
_cell.angle_beta   90.00
_cell.angle_gamma   90.00
#
_symmetry.space_group_name_H-M   'P 1'
#
loop_
_entity.id
_entity.type
_entity.pdbx_description
1 polymer ?
#
loop_
_entity_poly.entity_id
_entity_poly.type
_entity_poly.pdbx_seq_one_letter_code
_entity_poly.pdbx_strand_id
1 'polypeptide(L)'
;YRYDWARDPDAGMPLAVVRPTSTEQVQTVLRWASAHLVPVVPRGAGTGLSGGATAVDGGIVLSTEKMREITVDPVTRTAVAQPGLLNVEVKKAVAAHGLWYPPDPSSYEICSIGGNIATNAGGLCCVKYGVTTDYVLGMQVVLADGTAVRLGGPRLKDVAGLSLTKLFVGSEGTLGVVTEVTLRLLPPQPTTATVVATFESVEAATSSVVAITGKIRPSMLEFMDAVAINAV
;
A
#
# COMPACT_ATOMS: atom_id res chain seq x y z
N TYR A 1 15.68 9.79 -5.52
CA TYR A 1 14.48 10.37 -4.88
C TYR A 1 13.74 11.37 -5.76
N ARG A 2 14.33 11.81 -6.90
CA ARG A 2 13.71 12.77 -7.79
C ARG A 2 12.50 12.17 -8.52
N TYR A 3 12.61 10.93 -8.98
CA TYR A 3 11.61 10.22 -9.78
C TYR A 3 10.99 9.07 -9.01
N ASP A 4 9.74 8.76 -9.31
CA ASP A 4 9.15 7.43 -9.10
C ASP A 4 9.17 6.64 -10.45
N TRP A 5 8.40 5.56 -10.55
CA TRP A 5 8.36 4.78 -11.78
C TRP A 5 7.59 5.43 -12.93
N ALA A 6 6.78 6.47 -12.67
CA ALA A 6 6.17 7.27 -13.73
C ALA A 6 7.22 8.00 -14.58
N ARG A 7 8.41 8.29 -13.98
CA ARG A 7 9.53 8.98 -14.64
C ARG A 7 9.11 10.28 -15.31
N ASP A 8 8.32 11.08 -14.63
CA ASP A 8 7.86 12.37 -15.11
C ASP A 8 9.08 13.23 -15.52
N PRO A 9 9.18 13.65 -16.79
CA PRO A 9 10.28 14.49 -17.26
C PRO A 9 10.31 15.85 -16.56
N ASP A 10 9.16 16.35 -16.10
CA ASP A 10 9.00 17.63 -15.42
C ASP A 10 9.26 17.54 -13.91
N ALA A 11 9.77 16.40 -13.43
CA ALA A 11 10.14 16.23 -12.02
C ALA A 11 11.10 17.32 -11.55
N GLY A 12 10.76 17.98 -10.44
CA GLY A 12 11.53 19.06 -9.86
C GLY A 12 12.81 18.59 -9.15
N MET A 13 13.62 19.57 -8.72
CA MET A 13 14.77 19.34 -7.86
C MET A 13 14.38 19.64 -6.40
N PRO A 14 14.36 18.65 -5.50
CA PRO A 14 14.00 18.89 -4.12
C PRO A 14 15.09 19.68 -3.40
N LEU A 15 14.68 20.53 -2.47
CA LEU A 15 15.56 21.26 -1.57
C LEU A 15 16.35 20.28 -0.67
N ALA A 16 15.64 19.24 -0.21
CA ALA A 16 16.23 18.21 0.65
C ALA A 16 15.48 16.87 0.54
N VAL A 17 16.19 15.79 0.86
CA VAL A 17 15.60 14.48 1.13
C VAL A 17 15.76 14.18 2.62
N VAL A 18 14.64 14.03 3.32
CA VAL A 18 14.62 13.69 4.75
C VAL A 18 14.18 12.26 4.94
N ARG A 19 14.87 11.50 5.76
CA ARG A 19 14.60 10.08 6.03
C ARG A 19 14.39 9.85 7.52
N PRO A 20 13.20 10.19 8.07
CA PRO A 20 12.90 10.02 9.48
C PRO A 20 12.90 8.55 9.89
N THR A 21 13.18 8.29 11.16
CA THR A 21 13.11 6.98 11.80
C THR A 21 11.98 6.88 12.82
N SER A 22 11.32 8.01 13.14
CA SER A 22 10.22 8.06 14.10
C SER A 22 9.13 9.04 13.69
N THR A 23 7.95 8.90 14.30
CA THR A 23 6.83 9.83 14.15
C THR A 23 7.20 11.26 14.54
N GLU A 24 7.96 11.44 15.63
CA GLU A 24 8.36 12.76 16.13
C GLU A 24 9.27 13.49 15.13
N GLN A 25 10.13 12.76 14.43
CA GLN A 25 10.94 13.34 13.36
C GLN A 25 10.08 13.79 12.18
N VAL A 26 9.07 12.99 11.80
CA VAL A 26 8.08 13.39 10.77
C VAL A 26 7.35 14.66 11.21
N GLN A 27 6.86 14.71 12.45
CA GLN A 27 6.21 15.90 13.02
C GLN A 27 7.10 17.13 12.94
N THR A 28 8.38 17.00 13.28
CA THR A 28 9.35 18.10 13.23
C THR A 28 9.51 18.64 11.81
N VAL A 29 9.65 17.75 10.83
CA VAL A 29 9.78 18.13 9.42
C VAL A 29 8.52 18.86 8.93
N LEU A 30 7.33 18.30 9.22
CA LEU A 30 6.08 18.89 8.74
C LEU A 30 5.77 20.25 9.40
N ARG A 31 6.04 20.41 10.71
CA ARG A 31 5.93 21.72 11.38
C ARG A 31 6.84 22.77 10.74
N TRP A 32 8.10 22.39 10.49
CA TRP A 32 9.05 23.29 9.86
C TRP A 32 8.59 23.66 8.43
N ALA A 33 8.23 22.67 7.64
CA ALA A 33 7.77 22.88 6.27
C ALA A 33 6.52 23.76 6.20
N SER A 34 5.54 23.52 7.09
CA SER A 34 4.33 24.32 7.19
C SER A 34 4.64 25.78 7.59
N ALA A 35 5.52 25.99 8.58
CA ALA A 35 5.90 27.31 9.02
C ALA A 35 6.63 28.14 7.94
N HIS A 36 7.31 27.46 7.02
CA HIS A 36 8.08 28.09 5.94
C HIS A 36 7.42 27.98 4.57
N LEU A 37 6.21 27.43 4.50
CA LEU A 37 5.45 27.21 3.25
C LEU A 37 6.23 26.40 2.21
N VAL A 38 7.03 25.43 2.68
CA VAL A 38 7.79 24.52 1.82
C VAL A 38 6.97 23.29 1.49
N PRO A 39 6.77 22.94 0.20
CA PRO A 39 6.06 21.73 -0.18
C PRO A 39 6.75 20.46 0.35
N VAL A 40 5.96 19.46 0.76
CA VAL A 40 6.47 18.15 1.18
C VAL A 40 5.85 17.07 0.30
N VAL A 41 6.70 16.22 -0.27
CA VAL A 41 6.30 15.04 -1.03
C VAL A 41 6.62 13.80 -0.20
N PRO A 42 5.60 13.13 0.39
CA PRO A 42 5.81 11.86 1.06
C PRO A 42 6.24 10.79 0.06
N ARG A 43 7.22 9.98 0.43
CA ARG A 43 7.75 8.92 -0.44
C ARG A 43 7.89 7.60 0.31
N GLY A 44 7.29 6.56 -0.23
CA GLY A 44 7.57 5.17 0.11
C GLY A 44 8.74 4.62 -0.73
N ALA A 45 8.55 3.46 -1.37
CA ALA A 45 9.58 2.87 -2.24
C ALA A 45 9.71 3.56 -3.62
N GLY A 46 8.73 4.38 -4.02
CA GLY A 46 8.74 5.07 -5.31
C GLY A 46 8.40 4.18 -6.51
N THR A 47 7.67 3.09 -6.27
CA THR A 47 7.22 2.14 -7.31
C THR A 47 5.87 2.53 -7.94
N GLY A 48 5.31 3.67 -7.57
CA GLY A 48 4.07 4.20 -8.13
C GLY A 48 4.22 4.65 -9.58
N LEU A 49 3.13 4.58 -10.34
CA LEU A 49 3.07 4.89 -11.76
C LEU A 49 2.32 6.21 -12.06
N SER A 50 1.87 6.92 -11.02
CA SER A 50 1.04 8.13 -11.14
C SER A 50 1.80 9.42 -10.79
N GLY A 51 3.09 9.36 -10.50
CA GLY A 51 3.88 10.54 -10.15
C GLY A 51 3.72 11.03 -8.70
N GLY A 52 2.96 10.33 -7.85
CA GLY A 52 2.67 10.77 -6.47
C GLY A 52 3.88 10.90 -5.54
N ALA A 53 5.01 10.27 -5.90
CA ALA A 53 6.27 10.39 -5.17
C ALA A 53 7.35 11.17 -5.95
N THR A 54 6.97 11.84 -7.03
CA THR A 54 7.85 12.70 -7.84
C THR A 54 8.18 13.99 -7.10
N ALA A 55 9.45 14.36 -7.06
CA ALA A 55 9.89 15.57 -6.39
C ALA A 55 9.38 16.84 -7.08
N VAL A 56 9.14 17.86 -6.29
CA VAL A 56 8.80 19.22 -6.76
C VAL A 56 9.96 20.18 -6.46
N ASP A 57 10.12 21.20 -7.31
CA ASP A 57 11.16 22.20 -7.12
C ASP A 57 11.04 22.91 -5.78
N GLY A 58 12.17 23.01 -5.08
CA GLY A 58 12.22 23.65 -3.76
C GLY A 58 11.47 22.92 -2.64
N GLY A 59 10.90 21.76 -2.93
CA GLY A 59 10.18 20.96 -1.93
C GLY A 59 11.10 20.02 -1.12
N ILE A 60 10.54 19.41 -0.10
CA ILE A 60 11.19 18.34 0.67
C ILE A 60 10.61 17.00 0.25
N VAL A 61 11.45 16.05 -0.12
CA VAL A 61 11.06 14.64 -0.23
C VAL A 61 11.20 14.00 1.15
N LEU A 62 10.09 13.56 1.74
CA LEU A 62 10.06 12.87 3.02
C LEU A 62 9.94 11.36 2.77
N SER A 63 11.06 10.65 2.83
CA SER A 63 11.11 9.20 2.59
C SER A 63 10.94 8.43 3.89
N THR A 64 9.94 7.55 3.93
CA THR A 64 9.66 6.69 5.10
C THR A 64 10.53 5.43 5.16
N GLU A 65 11.47 5.24 4.25
CA GLU A 65 12.26 4.00 4.07
C GLU A 65 13.03 3.53 5.32
N LYS A 66 13.29 4.42 6.29
CA LYS A 66 13.97 4.10 7.54
C LYS A 66 13.02 3.68 8.67
N MET A 67 11.72 3.83 8.48
CA MET A 67 10.69 3.42 9.44
C MET A 67 10.28 1.96 9.13
N ARG A 68 10.90 0.98 9.81
CA ARG A 68 10.86 -0.43 9.40
C ARG A 68 10.55 -1.41 10.52
N GLU A 69 9.95 -0.97 11.60
CA GLU A 69 9.57 -1.83 12.71
C GLU A 69 8.25 -2.57 12.42
N ILE A 70 8.13 -3.79 12.93
CA ILE A 70 6.91 -4.59 12.88
C ILE A 70 6.76 -5.39 14.17
N THR A 71 5.53 -5.43 14.67
CA THR A 71 5.12 -6.30 15.77
C THR A 71 3.91 -7.11 15.30
N VAL A 72 3.97 -8.42 15.45
CA VAL A 72 2.87 -9.35 15.08
C VAL A 72 2.21 -9.88 16.34
N ASP A 73 0.90 -9.76 16.43
CA ASP A 73 0.08 -10.41 17.46
C ASP A 73 -0.70 -11.58 16.83
N PRO A 74 -0.27 -12.83 17.06
CA PRO A 74 -0.94 -13.99 16.49
C PRO A 74 -2.31 -14.28 17.15
N VAL A 75 -2.56 -13.78 18.37
CA VAL A 75 -3.82 -14.00 19.08
C VAL A 75 -4.93 -13.17 18.44
N THR A 76 -4.69 -11.88 18.24
CA THR A 76 -5.64 -10.97 17.59
C THR A 76 -5.56 -11.04 16.06
N ARG A 77 -4.56 -11.72 15.50
CA ARG A 77 -4.26 -11.77 14.06
C ARG A 77 -4.10 -10.38 13.47
N THR A 78 -3.28 -9.57 14.13
CA THR A 78 -2.95 -8.23 13.67
C THR A 78 -1.42 -8.05 13.59
N ALA A 79 -0.99 -7.09 12.79
CA ALA A 79 0.38 -6.61 12.82
C ALA A 79 0.36 -5.09 12.90
N VAL A 80 1.21 -4.53 13.73
CA VAL A 80 1.53 -3.11 13.73
C VAL A 80 2.84 -2.94 12.99
N ALA A 81 2.82 -2.21 11.88
CA ALA A 81 3.94 -2.09 10.95
C ALA A 81 4.23 -0.61 10.65
N GLN A 82 5.49 -0.29 10.48
CA GLN A 82 5.93 1.02 10.01
C GLN A 82 5.94 1.07 8.46
N PRO A 83 5.71 2.25 7.86
CA PRO A 83 5.44 2.42 6.43
C PRO A 83 6.61 2.07 5.49
N GLY A 84 7.85 2.09 5.97
CA GLY A 84 9.05 1.80 5.18
C GLY A 84 9.32 0.31 4.96
N LEU A 85 8.59 -0.58 5.64
CA LEU A 85 8.68 -2.02 5.39
C LEU A 85 8.20 -2.35 3.97
N LEU A 86 8.90 -3.26 3.31
CA LEU A 86 8.43 -3.79 2.04
C LEU A 86 7.26 -4.76 2.27
N ASN A 87 6.36 -4.86 1.30
CA ASN A 87 5.22 -5.78 1.37
C ASN A 87 5.70 -7.23 1.62
N VAL A 88 6.73 -7.68 0.90
CA VAL A 88 7.33 -9.02 1.07
C VAL A 88 7.89 -9.24 2.48
N GLU A 89 8.40 -8.21 3.14
CA GLU A 89 8.94 -8.33 4.49
C GLU A 89 7.82 -8.52 5.52
N VAL A 90 6.72 -7.79 5.35
CA VAL A 90 5.52 -8.00 6.17
C VAL A 90 4.99 -9.42 5.97
N LYS A 91 4.87 -9.90 4.70
CA LYS A 91 4.45 -11.27 4.40
C LYS A 91 5.34 -12.30 5.08
N LYS A 92 6.67 -12.14 5.03
CA LYS A 92 7.63 -13.04 5.70
C LYS A 92 7.51 -13.00 7.22
N ALA A 93 7.39 -11.81 7.81
CA ALA A 93 7.26 -11.65 9.26
C ALA A 93 5.98 -12.31 9.79
N VAL A 94 4.84 -12.12 9.14
CA VAL A 94 3.57 -12.73 9.58
C VAL A 94 3.52 -14.24 9.33
N ALA A 95 4.16 -14.73 8.26
CA ALA A 95 4.26 -16.16 7.96
C ALA A 95 5.00 -16.95 9.04
N ALA A 96 5.99 -16.34 9.71
CA ALA A 96 6.67 -16.92 10.86
C ALA A 96 5.73 -17.24 12.05
N HIS A 97 4.57 -16.62 12.10
CA HIS A 97 3.50 -16.84 13.09
C HIS A 97 2.34 -17.68 12.54
N GLY A 98 2.49 -18.31 11.37
CA GLY A 98 1.42 -19.09 10.73
C GLY A 98 0.26 -18.22 10.25
N LEU A 99 0.54 -16.97 9.88
CA LEU A 99 -0.46 -16.00 9.40
C LEU A 99 -0.12 -15.52 7.99
N TRP A 100 -1.07 -14.87 7.36
CA TRP A 100 -0.96 -14.38 5.99
C TRP A 100 -1.51 -12.96 5.84
N TYR A 101 -0.77 -12.13 5.09
CA TYR A 101 -1.18 -10.79 4.63
C TYR A 101 -1.51 -10.86 3.13
N PRO A 102 -2.80 -10.83 2.72
CA PRO A 102 -3.22 -11.08 1.35
C PRO A 102 -2.79 -10.05 0.30
N PRO A 103 -2.83 -8.72 0.51
CA PRO A 103 -2.54 -7.78 -0.56
C PRO A 103 -1.20 -8.07 -1.25
N ASP A 104 -1.24 -8.24 -2.57
CA ASP A 104 -0.14 -8.74 -3.39
C ASP A 104 0.03 -7.97 -4.70
N PRO A 105 0.28 -6.64 -4.63
CA PRO A 105 0.58 -5.89 -5.85
C PRO A 105 1.72 -6.56 -6.62
N SER A 106 1.74 -6.46 -7.94
CA SER A 106 2.79 -7.08 -8.77
C SER A 106 4.19 -6.67 -8.35
N SER A 107 4.34 -5.49 -7.75
CA SER A 107 5.58 -4.98 -7.17
C SER A 107 5.81 -5.37 -5.69
N TYR A 108 5.14 -6.40 -5.15
CA TYR A 108 5.15 -6.72 -3.71
C TYR A 108 6.55 -6.95 -3.13
N GLU A 109 7.51 -7.35 -3.94
CA GLU A 109 8.90 -7.56 -3.50
C GLU A 109 9.64 -6.26 -3.20
N ILE A 110 9.24 -5.16 -3.81
CA ILE A 110 9.96 -3.88 -3.80
C ILE A 110 9.10 -2.69 -3.36
N CYS A 111 7.77 -2.80 -3.34
CA CYS A 111 6.91 -1.73 -2.86
C CYS A 111 6.84 -1.71 -1.32
N SER A 112 6.64 -0.52 -0.75
CA SER A 112 6.52 -0.34 0.70
C SER A 112 5.06 -0.37 1.17
N ILE A 113 4.84 -0.74 2.42
CA ILE A 113 3.51 -0.73 3.06
C ILE A 113 2.91 0.68 3.04
N GLY A 114 3.70 1.72 3.33
CA GLY A 114 3.23 3.10 3.25
C GLY A 114 2.79 3.48 1.84
N GLY A 115 3.51 3.03 0.81
CA GLY A 115 3.11 3.19 -0.59
C GLY A 115 1.83 2.43 -0.93
N ASN A 116 1.69 1.19 -0.44
CA ASN A 116 0.46 0.40 -0.64
C ASN A 116 -0.76 1.08 -0.01
N ILE A 117 -0.61 1.68 1.17
CA ILE A 117 -1.67 2.45 1.82
C ILE A 117 -1.99 3.69 1.02
N ALA A 118 -0.97 4.46 0.63
CA ALA A 118 -1.15 5.72 -0.10
C ALA A 118 -1.92 5.52 -1.42
N THR A 119 -1.65 4.44 -2.15
CA THR A 119 -2.29 4.15 -3.44
C THR A 119 -3.50 3.21 -3.34
N ASN A 120 -3.85 2.74 -2.14
CA ASN A 120 -4.80 1.64 -1.94
C ASN A 120 -4.48 0.45 -2.86
N ALA A 121 -3.23 0.00 -2.83
CA ALA A 121 -2.71 -0.96 -3.77
C ALA A 121 -3.52 -2.26 -3.81
N GLY A 122 -3.87 -2.68 -5.00
CA GLY A 122 -4.44 -3.98 -5.30
C GLY A 122 -3.38 -4.94 -5.88
N GLY A 123 -3.79 -6.17 -6.18
CA GLY A 123 -2.95 -7.21 -6.77
C GLY A 123 -3.75 -8.37 -7.33
N LEU A 124 -3.08 -9.46 -7.63
CA LEU A 124 -3.67 -10.64 -8.30
C LEU A 124 -4.83 -11.27 -7.51
N CYS A 125 -4.73 -11.28 -6.17
CA CYS A 125 -5.73 -11.90 -5.30
C CYS A 125 -6.93 -11.00 -4.97
N CYS A 126 -7.05 -9.81 -5.55
CA CYS A 126 -8.09 -8.84 -5.21
C CYS A 126 -9.51 -9.33 -5.46
N VAL A 127 -9.72 -10.14 -6.49
CA VAL A 127 -11.04 -10.69 -6.83
C VAL A 127 -11.67 -11.48 -5.68
N LYS A 128 -10.85 -12.07 -4.81
CA LYS A 128 -11.30 -12.83 -3.64
C LYS A 128 -11.07 -12.11 -2.33
N TYR A 129 -9.92 -11.49 -2.17
CA TYR A 129 -9.46 -11.01 -0.87
C TYR A 129 -9.56 -9.50 -0.71
N GLY A 130 -9.87 -8.76 -1.79
CA GLY A 130 -9.95 -7.31 -1.72
C GLY A 130 -8.57 -6.64 -1.86
N VAL A 131 -8.51 -5.37 -1.50
CA VAL A 131 -7.36 -4.49 -1.67
C VAL A 131 -6.80 -4.02 -0.31
N THR A 132 -5.80 -3.18 -0.32
CA THR A 132 -5.11 -2.72 0.91
C THR A 132 -6.09 -2.16 1.96
N THR A 133 -7.11 -1.38 1.57
CA THR A 133 -8.09 -0.79 2.52
C THR A 133 -8.84 -1.83 3.34
N ASP A 134 -9.03 -3.05 2.80
CA ASP A 134 -9.76 -4.13 3.47
C ASP A 134 -8.94 -4.76 4.63
N TYR A 135 -7.66 -4.41 4.69
CA TYR A 135 -6.71 -4.92 5.70
C TYR A 135 -6.20 -3.85 6.66
N VAL A 136 -6.52 -2.58 6.44
CA VAL A 136 -6.14 -1.51 7.35
C VAL A 136 -7.19 -1.34 8.43
N LEU A 137 -6.87 -1.75 9.67
CA LEU A 137 -7.73 -1.60 10.85
C LEU A 137 -7.53 -0.25 11.55
N GLY A 138 -6.34 0.28 11.49
CA GLY A 138 -5.98 1.55 12.11
C GLY A 138 -4.65 2.07 11.59
N MET A 139 -4.36 3.33 11.87
CA MET A 139 -3.11 3.95 11.49
C MET A 139 -2.77 5.13 12.39
N GLN A 140 -1.50 5.50 12.42
CA GLN A 140 -1.01 6.78 12.89
C GLN A 140 -0.61 7.63 11.69
N VAL A 141 -1.11 8.85 11.64
CA VAL A 141 -0.86 9.80 10.56
C VAL A 141 -0.38 11.12 11.15
N VAL A 142 0.60 11.74 10.53
CA VAL A 142 1.01 13.12 10.84
C VAL A 142 0.43 14.04 9.77
N LEU A 143 -0.36 15.01 10.22
CA LEU A 143 -1.00 16.02 9.36
C LEU A 143 0.01 17.11 8.97
N ALA A 144 -0.37 17.96 8.02
CA ALA A 144 0.51 19.01 7.49
C ALA A 144 1.04 19.98 8.56
N ASP A 145 0.26 20.24 9.61
CA ASP A 145 0.66 21.07 10.76
C ASP A 145 1.60 20.36 11.76
N GLY A 146 1.92 19.10 11.50
CA GLY A 146 2.71 18.24 12.38
C GLY A 146 1.94 17.62 13.53
N THR A 147 0.60 17.70 13.54
CA THR A 147 -0.24 17.01 14.50
C THR A 147 -0.27 15.51 14.18
N ALA A 148 0.10 14.66 15.14
CA ALA A 148 -0.06 13.21 14.98
C ALA A 148 -1.44 12.78 15.48
N VAL A 149 -2.16 12.04 14.65
CA VAL A 149 -3.48 11.49 14.96
C VAL A 149 -3.48 9.97 14.84
N ARG A 150 -4.19 9.29 15.75
CA ARG A 150 -4.44 7.85 15.68
C ARG A 150 -5.87 7.60 15.23
N LEU A 151 -6.05 6.76 14.22
CA LEU A 151 -7.32 6.42 13.60
C LEU A 151 -7.54 4.91 13.70
N GLY A 152 -8.78 4.48 13.98
CA GLY A 152 -9.11 3.07 14.10
C GLY A 152 -8.41 2.37 15.28
N GLY A 153 -8.04 1.11 15.08
CA GLY A 153 -7.35 0.28 16.09
C GLY A 153 -7.45 -1.21 15.78
N PRO A 154 -6.92 -2.09 16.66
CA PRO A 154 -6.86 -3.54 16.41
C PRO A 154 -8.24 -4.22 16.60
N ARG A 155 -9.28 -3.67 16.01
CA ARG A 155 -10.67 -4.16 16.11
C ARG A 155 -11.22 -4.44 14.73
N LEU A 156 -11.75 -5.66 14.53
CA LEU A 156 -12.44 -6.02 13.29
C LEU A 156 -13.82 -5.34 13.16
N LYS A 157 -14.49 -5.15 14.30
CA LYS A 157 -15.77 -4.44 14.35
C LYS A 157 -15.56 -3.05 14.93
N ASP A 158 -15.58 -2.06 14.06
CA ASP A 158 -15.54 -0.65 14.41
C ASP A 158 -16.66 0.08 13.67
N VAL A 159 -17.73 0.39 14.40
CA VAL A 159 -18.99 0.93 13.85
C VAL A 159 -19.32 2.32 14.38
N ALA A 160 -18.45 2.87 15.24
CA ALA A 160 -18.66 4.17 15.85
C ALA A 160 -18.03 5.29 15.03
N GLY A 161 -18.83 6.22 14.58
CA GLY A 161 -18.38 7.39 13.82
C GLY A 161 -18.00 7.11 12.37
N LEU A 162 -17.27 8.04 11.77
CA LEU A 162 -16.80 7.96 10.39
C LEU A 162 -15.55 7.09 10.30
N SER A 163 -15.44 6.28 9.26
CA SER A 163 -14.24 5.49 8.97
C SER A 163 -13.14 6.37 8.36
N LEU A 164 -12.42 7.11 9.21
CA LEU A 164 -11.37 8.01 8.75
C LEU A 164 -10.14 7.24 8.18
N THR A 165 -9.91 6.00 8.58
CA THR A 165 -8.89 5.15 7.96
C THR A 165 -9.09 5.05 6.45
N LYS A 166 -10.35 4.91 5.99
CA LYS A 166 -10.70 4.84 4.57
C LYS A 166 -10.53 6.16 3.82
N LEU A 167 -10.48 7.29 4.53
CA LEU A 167 -10.18 8.59 3.94
C LEU A 167 -8.70 8.69 3.58
N PHE A 168 -7.82 8.16 4.44
CA PHE A 168 -6.37 8.25 4.25
C PHE A 168 -5.82 7.16 3.32
N VAL A 169 -6.43 5.97 3.30
CA VAL A 169 -6.06 4.92 2.35
C VAL A 169 -6.49 5.34 0.94
N GLY A 170 -5.55 5.40 0.02
CA GLY A 170 -5.76 5.91 -1.34
C GLY A 170 -5.65 7.44 -1.47
N SER A 171 -5.20 8.15 -0.42
CA SER A 171 -5.01 9.61 -0.46
C SER A 171 -3.72 10.05 -1.15
N GLU A 172 -2.86 9.12 -1.54
CA GLU A 172 -1.55 9.36 -2.18
C GLU A 172 -0.63 10.34 -1.41
N GLY A 173 -0.77 10.35 -0.08
CA GLY A 173 0.02 11.21 0.79
C GLY A 173 -0.44 12.67 0.84
N THR A 174 -1.54 13.04 0.18
CA THR A 174 -2.05 14.43 0.12
C THR A 174 -2.66 14.91 1.43
N LEU A 175 -3.15 14.00 2.28
CA LEU A 175 -3.82 14.32 3.54
C LEU A 175 -2.89 14.21 4.76
N GLY A 176 -1.74 13.58 4.63
CA GLY A 176 -0.78 13.40 5.72
C GLY A 176 0.19 12.27 5.46
N VAL A 177 1.15 12.11 6.37
CA VAL A 177 2.19 11.08 6.30
C VAL A 177 1.85 9.95 7.27
N VAL A 178 1.60 8.75 6.77
CA VAL A 178 1.39 7.56 7.59
C VAL A 178 2.71 7.16 8.24
N THR A 179 2.73 6.99 9.56
CA THR A 179 3.92 6.60 10.33
C THR A 179 3.80 5.22 10.99
N GLU A 180 2.58 4.71 11.12
CA GLU A 180 2.29 3.39 11.66
C GLU A 180 0.97 2.89 11.09
N VAL A 181 0.83 1.60 10.87
CA VAL A 181 -0.42 0.98 10.42
C VAL A 181 -0.69 -0.31 11.20
N THR A 182 -1.95 -0.50 11.59
CA THR A 182 -2.45 -1.77 12.14
C THR A 182 -3.09 -2.55 11.01
N LEU A 183 -2.51 -3.69 10.68
CA LEU A 183 -2.94 -4.57 9.60
C LEU A 183 -3.72 -5.76 10.14
N ARG A 184 -4.81 -6.12 9.45
CA ARG A 184 -5.53 -7.37 9.64
C ARG A 184 -4.77 -8.50 8.96
N LEU A 185 -4.69 -9.65 9.64
CA LEU A 185 -4.07 -10.86 9.10
C LEU A 185 -5.11 -11.98 8.99
N LEU A 186 -4.87 -12.90 8.07
CA LEU A 186 -5.68 -14.10 7.89
C LEU A 186 -4.92 -15.35 8.36
N PRO A 187 -5.62 -16.47 8.60
CA PRO A 187 -4.98 -17.78 8.70
C PRO A 187 -4.12 -18.08 7.48
N PRO A 188 -3.26 -19.10 7.52
CA PRO A 188 -2.40 -19.44 6.39
C PRO A 188 -3.18 -19.58 5.09
N GLN A 189 -2.57 -19.16 3.99
CA GLN A 189 -3.18 -19.33 2.67
C GLN A 189 -3.43 -20.84 2.42
N PRO A 190 -4.66 -21.22 2.01
CA PRO A 190 -4.94 -22.60 1.67
C PRO A 190 -4.16 -23.03 0.42
N THR A 191 -3.99 -24.31 0.23
CA THR A 191 -3.39 -24.89 -0.98
C THR A 191 -4.18 -24.41 -2.20
N THR A 192 -3.47 -23.96 -3.22
CA THR A 192 -4.04 -23.45 -4.47
C THR A 192 -3.67 -24.36 -5.63
N ALA A 193 -4.56 -24.42 -6.64
CA ALA A 193 -4.29 -24.99 -7.94
C ALA A 193 -4.46 -23.89 -9.00
N THR A 194 -3.57 -23.86 -9.97
CA THR A 194 -3.64 -22.91 -11.07
C THR A 194 -4.09 -23.64 -12.34
N VAL A 195 -5.06 -23.06 -13.04
CA VAL A 195 -5.54 -23.55 -14.35
C VAL A 195 -5.29 -22.46 -15.37
N VAL A 196 -4.69 -22.84 -16.49
CA VAL A 196 -4.53 -21.98 -17.66
C VAL A 196 -5.47 -22.50 -18.75
N ALA A 197 -6.27 -21.61 -19.34
CA ALA A 197 -7.17 -21.92 -20.43
C ALA A 197 -6.92 -20.97 -21.60
N THR A 198 -6.93 -21.50 -22.82
CA THR A 198 -6.80 -20.73 -24.06
C THR A 198 -8.12 -20.70 -24.79
N PHE A 199 -8.41 -19.58 -25.44
CA PHE A 199 -9.68 -19.33 -26.13
C PHE A 199 -9.39 -18.75 -27.52
N GLU A 200 -10.28 -18.99 -28.45
CA GLU A 200 -10.17 -18.50 -29.85
C GLU A 200 -10.56 -17.02 -29.98
N SER A 201 -11.30 -16.47 -29.00
CA SER A 201 -11.69 -15.06 -29.00
C SER A 201 -11.74 -14.47 -27.58
N VAL A 202 -11.68 -13.14 -27.52
CA VAL A 202 -11.83 -12.36 -26.27
C VAL A 202 -13.23 -12.57 -25.67
N GLU A 203 -14.26 -12.67 -26.53
CA GLU A 203 -15.64 -12.90 -26.10
C GLU A 203 -15.80 -14.26 -25.42
N ALA A 204 -15.18 -15.31 -25.96
CA ALA A 204 -15.19 -16.63 -25.34
C ALA A 204 -14.48 -16.64 -24.00
N ALA A 205 -13.32 -15.99 -23.91
CA ALA A 205 -12.56 -15.85 -22.67
C ALA A 205 -13.37 -15.10 -21.59
N THR A 206 -13.92 -13.94 -21.92
CA THR A 206 -14.70 -13.13 -20.97
C THR A 206 -15.99 -13.80 -20.54
N SER A 207 -16.68 -14.50 -21.44
CA SER A 207 -17.86 -15.31 -21.12
C SER A 207 -17.52 -16.43 -20.13
N SER A 208 -16.35 -17.04 -20.29
CA SER A 208 -15.85 -18.06 -19.36
C SER A 208 -15.58 -17.49 -17.97
N VAL A 209 -15.02 -16.28 -17.87
CA VAL A 209 -14.84 -15.58 -16.58
C VAL A 209 -16.17 -15.40 -15.86
N VAL A 210 -17.22 -14.95 -16.57
CA VAL A 210 -18.57 -14.78 -15.99
C VAL A 210 -19.13 -16.13 -15.52
N ALA A 211 -18.98 -17.19 -16.33
CA ALA A 211 -19.46 -18.52 -15.97
C ALA A 211 -18.73 -19.10 -14.74
N ILE A 212 -17.42 -18.89 -14.63
CA ILE A 212 -16.59 -19.34 -13.50
C ILE A 212 -17.01 -18.59 -12.23
N THR A 213 -17.07 -17.26 -12.28
CA THR A 213 -17.39 -16.43 -11.10
C THR A 213 -18.81 -16.62 -10.61
N GLY A 214 -19.73 -17.07 -11.47
CA GLY A 214 -21.08 -17.46 -11.08
C GLY A 214 -21.17 -18.78 -10.30
N LYS A 215 -20.10 -19.60 -10.30
CA LYS A 215 -20.08 -20.91 -9.63
C LYS A 215 -19.07 -21.01 -8.49
N ILE A 216 -17.93 -20.37 -8.64
CA ILE A 216 -16.83 -20.40 -7.66
C ILE A 216 -16.28 -19.00 -7.47
N ARG A 217 -15.56 -18.80 -6.36
CA ARG A 217 -14.80 -17.56 -6.09
C ARG A 217 -13.31 -17.87 -6.21
N PRO A 218 -12.71 -17.73 -7.40
CA PRO A 218 -11.29 -17.97 -7.57
C PRO A 218 -10.48 -16.96 -6.78
N SER A 219 -9.26 -17.32 -6.36
CA SER A 219 -8.37 -16.40 -5.68
C SER A 219 -7.68 -15.43 -6.63
N MET A 220 -7.56 -15.80 -7.90
CA MET A 220 -6.95 -14.99 -8.96
C MET A 220 -7.69 -15.27 -10.28
N LEU A 221 -7.89 -14.24 -11.08
CA LEU A 221 -8.31 -14.33 -12.47
C LEU A 221 -7.52 -13.30 -13.27
N GLU A 222 -6.63 -13.79 -14.12
CA GLU A 222 -5.83 -12.97 -15.00
C GLU A 222 -6.21 -13.25 -16.45
N PHE A 223 -6.39 -12.19 -17.22
CA PHE A 223 -6.67 -12.25 -18.65
C PHE A 223 -5.48 -11.66 -19.41
N MET A 224 -5.02 -12.38 -20.42
CA MET A 224 -4.00 -11.91 -21.36
C MET A 224 -4.52 -12.06 -22.77
N ASP A 225 -4.54 -10.97 -23.52
CA ASP A 225 -4.83 -11.00 -24.93
C ASP A 225 -3.61 -11.43 -25.77
N ALA A 226 -3.81 -11.60 -27.07
CA ALA A 226 -2.73 -12.01 -27.96
C ALA A 226 -1.54 -11.00 -27.99
N VAL A 227 -1.83 -9.71 -27.78
CA VAL A 227 -0.78 -8.67 -27.73
C VAL A 227 0.06 -8.85 -26.48
N ALA A 228 -0.57 -9.00 -25.32
CA ALA A 228 0.11 -9.23 -24.04
C ALA A 228 0.91 -10.53 -24.06
N ILE A 229 0.33 -11.64 -24.58
CA ILE A 229 1.02 -12.94 -24.67
C ILE A 229 2.27 -12.86 -25.55
N ASN A 230 2.25 -12.11 -26.65
CA ASN A 230 3.39 -11.97 -27.56
C ASN A 230 4.44 -10.96 -27.08
N ALA A 231 4.13 -10.13 -26.05
CA ALA A 231 5.05 -9.14 -25.49
C ALA A 231 5.88 -9.68 -24.32
N VAL A 232 5.53 -10.86 -23.79
CA VAL A 232 6.18 -11.56 -22.66
C VAL A 232 6.98 -12.74 -23.17
#